data_f430048bf5a03a7fbc97b35380390d8b
#
_entry.id   f430048bf5a03a7fbc97b35380390d8b
#
_cell.length_a   1.000
_cell.length_b   1.000
_cell.length_c   1.000
_cell.angle_alpha   90.00
_cell.angle_beta   90.00
_cell.angle_gamma   90.00
#
_symmetry.space_group_name_H-M   'P 1'
#
loop_
_entity.id
_entity.type
_entity.pdbx_description
1 polymer ?
#
loop_
_entity_poly.entity_id
_entity_poly.type
_entity_poly.pdbx_seq_one_letter_code
_entity_poly.pdbx_strand_id
1 'polypeptide(L)'
;RTIRSGYLNRELRSEDLRQLTDGLSEWHYYPAGSAQAKYLVETTIEANRKQAFRDDAQMELANWIRWSNRDAERFRNGLTPESMEITGFAGWFVRTFYDREKVMTEGFRIAGVDRVIEQVRQGAGWLVVVSPDSEMTHLIETGRAFERLFLRVRSRSVAMHPMTQPLEEGPWSEQVATQLGIKGQVQFILRVGYVSSYPDPVSLRMPVPRFMR
;
A
#
# COMPACT_ATOMS: atom_id res chain seq x y z
N ARG A 1 0.21 -5.56 9.27
CA ARG A 1 0.20 -6.16 7.93
C ARG A 1 -0.67 -5.36 7.00
N THR A 2 -0.18 -5.03 5.82
CA THR A 2 -0.99 -4.51 4.72
C THR A 2 -1.99 -5.58 4.27
N ILE A 3 -3.26 -5.21 4.18
CA ILE A 3 -4.34 -6.03 3.63
C ILE A 3 -4.70 -5.47 2.26
N ARG A 4 -4.68 -6.33 1.25
CA ARG A 4 -4.87 -5.91 -0.15
C ARG A 4 -6.24 -6.23 -0.72
N SER A 5 -6.97 -7.15 -0.10
CA SER A 5 -8.30 -7.60 -0.55
C SER A 5 -9.26 -7.85 0.61
N GLY A 6 -10.50 -8.22 0.32
CA GLY A 6 -11.49 -8.55 1.34
C GLY A 6 -12.08 -7.37 2.11
N TYR A 7 -12.01 -6.17 1.54
CA TYR A 7 -12.63 -4.99 2.11
C TYR A 7 -14.14 -5.02 1.94
N LEU A 8 -14.84 -4.62 3.01
CA LEU A 8 -16.29 -4.50 3.01
C LEU A 8 -16.71 -3.15 2.41
N ASN A 9 -17.78 -3.14 1.62
CA ASN A 9 -18.38 -1.92 1.07
C ASN A 9 -19.24 -1.22 2.14
N ARG A 10 -18.58 -0.66 3.14
CA ARG A 10 -19.19 0.05 4.25
C ARG A 10 -18.35 1.25 4.62
N GLU A 11 -18.93 2.43 4.70
CA GLU A 11 -18.22 3.65 5.13
C GLU A 11 -17.65 3.50 6.54
N LEU A 12 -16.52 4.19 6.78
CA LEU A 12 -15.95 4.30 8.11
C LEU A 12 -16.86 5.17 9.00
N ARG A 13 -17.11 4.70 10.22
CA ARG A 13 -17.80 5.51 11.21
C ARG A 13 -16.91 6.68 11.63
N SER A 14 -17.50 7.85 11.86
CA SER A 14 -16.78 9.05 12.29
C SER A 14 -15.97 8.84 13.57
N GLU A 15 -16.47 8.00 14.49
CA GLU A 15 -15.76 7.65 15.71
C GLU A 15 -14.49 6.84 15.44
N ASP A 16 -14.59 5.81 14.57
CA ASP A 16 -13.42 5.00 14.19
C ASP A 16 -12.39 5.88 13.47
N LEU A 17 -12.85 6.72 12.55
CA LEU A 17 -11.96 7.63 11.83
C LEU A 17 -11.21 8.58 12.78
N ARG A 18 -11.92 9.22 13.72
CA ARG A 18 -11.31 10.10 14.73
C ARG A 18 -10.24 9.38 15.56
N GLN A 19 -10.52 8.15 16.00
CA GLN A 19 -9.58 7.37 16.80
C GLN A 19 -8.36 6.89 15.99
N LEU A 20 -8.56 6.56 14.73
CA LEU A 20 -7.47 6.15 13.84
C LEU A 20 -6.52 7.30 13.56
N THR A 21 -7.04 8.49 13.35
CA THR A 21 -6.27 9.68 12.96
C THR A 21 -5.73 10.49 14.15
N ASP A 22 -6.04 10.08 15.37
CA ASP A 22 -5.50 10.71 16.59
C ASP A 22 -3.97 10.74 16.57
N GLY A 23 -3.39 11.94 16.72
CA GLY A 23 -1.96 12.19 16.65
C GLY A 23 -1.38 12.40 15.24
N LEU A 24 -2.20 12.40 14.19
CA LEU A 24 -1.83 12.95 12.88
C LEU A 24 -2.00 14.48 12.91
N SER A 25 -1.01 15.20 12.42
CA SER A 25 -1.04 16.68 12.35
C SER A 25 -2.08 17.17 11.33
N GLU A 26 -2.09 16.51 10.16
CA GLU A 26 -3.03 16.78 9.09
C GLU A 26 -3.39 15.50 8.35
N TRP A 27 -4.67 15.34 8.04
CA TRP A 27 -5.20 14.21 7.28
C TRP A 27 -6.52 14.56 6.60
N HIS A 28 -6.83 13.86 5.51
CA HIS A 28 -8.08 14.02 4.78
C HIS A 28 -8.68 12.64 4.50
N TYR A 29 -9.97 12.49 4.75
CA TYR A 29 -10.71 11.28 4.39
C TYR A 29 -11.68 11.57 3.27
N TYR A 30 -11.61 10.78 2.23
CA TYR A 30 -12.47 10.85 1.05
C TYR A 30 -13.29 9.56 0.94
N PRO A 31 -14.61 9.59 1.23
CA PRO A 31 -15.49 8.44 1.04
C PRO A 31 -15.44 7.92 -0.39
N ALA A 32 -15.60 6.61 -0.60
CA ALA A 32 -15.45 5.96 -1.91
C ALA A 32 -16.30 6.60 -3.04
N GLY A 33 -17.46 7.17 -2.69
CA GLY A 33 -18.33 7.86 -3.66
C GLY A 33 -17.93 9.30 -4.01
N SER A 34 -16.94 9.90 -3.33
CA SER A 34 -16.54 11.30 -3.54
C SER A 34 -15.78 11.52 -4.85
N ALA A 35 -15.78 12.75 -5.34
CA ALA A 35 -15.01 13.12 -6.54
C ALA A 35 -13.49 12.92 -6.30
N GLN A 36 -13.02 13.25 -5.11
CA GLN A 36 -11.62 13.08 -4.72
C GLN A 36 -11.22 11.59 -4.68
N ALA A 37 -12.09 10.72 -4.17
CA ALA A 37 -11.84 9.27 -4.20
C ALA A 37 -11.76 8.73 -5.63
N LYS A 38 -12.63 9.19 -6.53
CA LYS A 38 -12.56 8.83 -7.96
C LYS A 38 -11.25 9.27 -8.59
N TYR A 39 -10.83 10.51 -8.35
CA TYR A 39 -9.53 11.02 -8.79
C TYR A 39 -8.38 10.13 -8.28
N LEU A 40 -8.38 9.76 -6.99
CA LEU A 40 -7.36 8.88 -6.41
C LEU A 40 -7.37 7.47 -7.02
N VAL A 41 -8.54 6.92 -7.33
CA VAL A 41 -8.67 5.64 -8.03
C VAL A 41 -8.01 5.72 -9.41
N GLU A 42 -8.37 6.71 -10.22
CA GLU A 42 -7.87 6.88 -11.59
C GLU A 42 -6.35 7.10 -11.60
N THR A 43 -5.87 8.00 -10.77
CA THR A 43 -4.44 8.32 -10.70
C THR A 43 -3.61 7.16 -10.16
N THR A 44 -4.13 6.39 -9.20
CA THR A 44 -3.45 5.20 -8.69
C THR A 44 -3.30 4.12 -9.77
N ILE A 45 -4.34 3.89 -10.57
CA ILE A 45 -4.29 2.92 -11.68
C ILE A 45 -3.25 3.35 -12.70
N GLU A 46 -3.28 4.62 -13.15
CA GLU A 46 -2.38 5.08 -14.20
C GLU A 46 -0.93 5.19 -13.72
N ALA A 47 -0.69 5.68 -12.50
CA ALA A 47 0.64 5.70 -11.91
C ALA A 47 1.20 4.27 -11.73
N ASN A 48 0.39 3.32 -11.25
CA ASN A 48 0.79 1.93 -11.16
C ASN A 48 1.08 1.32 -12.53
N ARG A 49 0.26 1.61 -13.55
CA ARG A 49 0.51 1.17 -14.93
C ARG A 49 1.87 1.68 -15.42
N LYS A 50 2.16 2.96 -15.22
CA LYS A 50 3.43 3.56 -15.59
C LYS A 50 4.62 2.89 -14.90
N GLN A 51 4.52 2.62 -13.58
CA GLN A 51 5.56 1.89 -12.84
C GLN A 51 5.73 0.46 -13.36
N ALA A 52 4.64 -0.27 -13.59
CA ALA A 52 4.69 -1.66 -14.05
C ALA A 52 5.37 -1.81 -15.42
N PHE A 53 5.27 -0.81 -16.30
CA PHE A 53 5.90 -0.83 -17.62
C PHE A 53 7.23 -0.09 -17.69
N ARG A 54 7.72 0.46 -16.59
CA ARG A 54 9.07 1.02 -16.47
C ARG A 54 10.03 -0.06 -15.97
N ASP A 55 11.03 -0.38 -16.76
CA ASP A 55 11.91 -1.55 -16.55
C ASP A 55 12.72 -1.48 -15.24
N ASP A 56 13.21 -0.30 -14.88
CA ASP A 56 13.94 -0.09 -13.62
C ASP A 56 13.08 -0.35 -12.39
N ALA A 57 11.85 0.19 -12.34
CA ALA A 57 10.90 -0.04 -11.26
C ALA A 57 10.47 -1.51 -11.18
N GLN A 58 10.23 -2.14 -12.33
CA GLN A 58 9.86 -3.56 -12.38
C GLN A 58 11.02 -4.46 -11.96
N MET A 59 12.25 -4.09 -12.32
CA MET A 59 13.46 -4.80 -11.88
C MET A 59 13.68 -4.67 -10.39
N GLU A 60 13.42 -3.49 -9.81
CA GLU A 60 13.46 -3.31 -8.36
C GLU A 60 12.44 -4.21 -7.67
N LEU A 61 11.19 -4.23 -8.12
CA LEU A 61 10.18 -5.15 -7.62
C LEU A 61 10.65 -6.61 -7.67
N ALA A 62 11.21 -7.04 -8.82
CA ALA A 62 11.72 -8.39 -9.00
C ALA A 62 12.80 -8.76 -7.98
N ASN A 63 13.64 -7.79 -7.59
CA ASN A 63 14.67 -7.98 -6.57
C ASN A 63 14.13 -8.10 -5.14
N TRP A 64 12.92 -7.58 -4.87
CA TRP A 64 12.29 -7.64 -3.57
C TRP A 64 11.36 -8.84 -3.35
N ILE A 65 10.98 -9.58 -4.40
CA ILE A 65 10.14 -10.77 -4.25
C ILE A 65 10.98 -11.98 -3.84
N ARG A 66 10.51 -12.71 -2.85
CA ARG A 66 11.07 -13.97 -2.35
C ARG A 66 10.17 -15.11 -2.76
N TRP A 67 10.42 -15.68 -3.94
CA TRP A 67 9.58 -16.75 -4.47
C TRP A 67 9.75 -18.04 -3.67
N SER A 68 10.97 -18.41 -3.30
CA SER A 68 11.24 -19.63 -2.54
C SER A 68 11.24 -19.43 -1.03
N ASN A 69 10.89 -20.48 -0.28
CA ASN A 69 11.03 -20.49 1.19
C ASN A 69 12.49 -20.28 1.60
N ARG A 70 13.43 -20.87 0.85
CA ARG A 70 14.87 -20.70 1.08
C ARG A 70 15.29 -19.24 1.05
N ASP A 71 14.83 -18.47 0.06
CA ASP A 71 15.15 -17.04 -0.03
C ASP A 71 14.44 -16.24 1.07
N ALA A 72 13.20 -16.57 1.39
CA ALA A 72 12.49 -15.95 2.50
C ALA A 72 13.22 -16.14 3.84
N GLU A 73 13.72 -17.34 4.12
CA GLU A 73 14.49 -17.65 5.31
C GLU A 73 15.88 -16.99 5.30
N ARG A 74 16.55 -16.99 4.15
CA ARG A 74 17.88 -16.41 3.98
C ARG A 74 17.88 -14.90 4.17
N PHE A 75 16.98 -14.19 3.49
CA PHE A 75 16.97 -12.73 3.46
C PHE A 75 16.16 -12.12 4.62
N ARG A 76 15.10 -12.76 5.06
CA ARG A 76 14.20 -12.30 6.12
C ARG A 76 13.60 -10.91 5.86
N ASN A 77 13.54 -10.51 4.60
CA ASN A 77 12.95 -9.25 4.11
C ASN A 77 12.27 -9.47 2.75
N GLY A 78 11.61 -8.43 2.24
CA GLY A 78 10.95 -8.45 0.93
C GLY A 78 9.53 -9.02 0.99
N LEU A 79 9.00 -9.33 -0.18
CA LEU A 79 7.64 -9.79 -0.41
C LEU A 79 7.63 -11.30 -0.67
N THR A 80 6.74 -12.02 0.02
CA THR A 80 6.46 -13.44 -0.29
C THR A 80 5.11 -13.57 -0.98
N PRO A 81 4.82 -14.67 -1.68
CA PRO A 81 3.49 -14.92 -2.25
C PRO A 81 2.36 -14.70 -1.23
N GLU A 82 2.51 -15.19 0.00
CA GLU A 82 1.53 -15.00 1.08
C GLU A 82 1.37 -13.54 1.48
N SER A 83 2.46 -12.76 1.51
CA SER A 83 2.40 -11.32 1.80
C SER A 83 1.71 -10.53 0.68
N MET A 84 1.72 -11.07 -0.53
CA MET A 84 0.99 -10.57 -1.70
C MET A 84 -0.43 -11.13 -1.81
N GLU A 85 -0.86 -11.94 -0.82
CA GLU A 85 -2.16 -12.63 -0.79
C GLU A 85 -2.36 -13.66 -1.93
N ILE A 86 -1.26 -14.24 -2.40
CA ILE A 86 -1.26 -15.35 -3.34
C ILE A 86 -1.08 -16.64 -2.51
N THR A 87 -2.17 -17.35 -2.24
CA THR A 87 -2.21 -18.49 -1.33
C THR A 87 -2.78 -19.75 -2.00
N GLY A 88 -2.79 -20.87 -1.29
CA GLY A 88 -3.32 -22.14 -1.81
C GLY A 88 -2.57 -22.65 -3.03
N PHE A 89 -3.30 -23.22 -3.99
CA PHE A 89 -2.71 -23.76 -5.22
C PHE A 89 -1.95 -22.70 -6.04
N ALA A 90 -2.50 -21.48 -6.14
CA ALA A 90 -1.82 -20.37 -6.83
C ALA A 90 -0.49 -20.01 -6.13
N GLY A 91 -0.46 -19.99 -4.79
CA GLY A 91 0.76 -19.77 -4.01
C GLY A 91 1.82 -20.85 -4.27
N TRP A 92 1.41 -22.12 -4.28
CA TRP A 92 2.30 -23.22 -4.65
C TRP A 92 2.85 -23.08 -6.07
N PHE A 93 1.97 -22.76 -7.03
CA PHE A 93 2.35 -22.62 -8.44
C PHE A 93 3.39 -21.52 -8.64
N VAL A 94 3.16 -20.33 -8.08
CA VAL A 94 4.12 -19.22 -8.23
C VAL A 94 5.45 -19.50 -7.54
N ARG A 95 5.45 -20.21 -6.39
CA ARG A 95 6.68 -20.63 -5.72
C ARG A 95 7.52 -21.61 -6.53
N THR A 96 6.86 -22.41 -7.35
CA THR A 96 7.51 -23.47 -8.12
C THR A 96 8.01 -22.96 -9.47
N PHE A 97 7.25 -22.07 -10.13
CA PHE A 97 7.45 -21.72 -11.53
C PHE A 97 7.81 -20.24 -11.77
N TYR A 98 7.73 -19.40 -10.73
CA TYR A 98 8.06 -17.98 -10.88
C TYR A 98 9.46 -17.70 -10.36
N ASP A 99 10.15 -16.82 -11.09
CA ASP A 99 11.46 -16.31 -10.80
C ASP A 99 11.54 -14.81 -11.11
N ARG A 100 12.73 -14.26 -11.07
CA ARG A 100 12.98 -12.86 -11.40
C ARG A 100 12.64 -12.53 -12.85
N GLU A 101 12.91 -13.43 -13.79
CA GLU A 101 12.67 -13.22 -15.22
C GLU A 101 11.16 -13.16 -15.50
N LYS A 102 10.38 -13.99 -14.82
CA LYS A 102 8.93 -14.01 -14.93
C LYS A 102 8.30 -12.68 -14.55
N VAL A 103 8.83 -11.99 -13.54
CA VAL A 103 8.37 -10.65 -13.13
C VAL A 103 8.52 -9.62 -14.24
N MET A 104 9.55 -9.76 -15.09
CA MET A 104 9.81 -8.83 -16.19
C MET A 104 8.92 -9.06 -17.42
N THR A 105 8.15 -10.14 -17.46
CA THR A 105 7.28 -10.42 -18.60
C THR A 105 6.08 -9.48 -18.67
N GLU A 106 5.62 -9.17 -19.88
CA GLU A 106 4.42 -8.36 -20.12
C GLU A 106 3.18 -8.93 -19.40
N GLY A 107 2.98 -10.23 -19.46
CA GLY A 107 1.84 -10.89 -18.79
C GLY A 107 1.84 -10.67 -17.27
N PHE A 108 3.01 -10.66 -16.61
CA PHE A 108 3.10 -10.36 -15.20
C PHE A 108 2.77 -8.89 -14.89
N ARG A 109 3.25 -7.96 -15.72
CA ARG A 109 2.95 -6.52 -15.60
C ARG A 109 1.46 -6.24 -15.74
N ILE A 110 0.82 -6.80 -16.76
CA ILE A 110 -0.62 -6.68 -17.00
C ILE A 110 -1.40 -7.23 -15.80
N ALA A 111 -1.10 -8.45 -15.34
CA ALA A 111 -1.77 -9.05 -14.19
C ALA A 111 -1.61 -8.21 -12.91
N GLY A 112 -0.45 -7.56 -12.73
CA GLY A 112 -0.21 -6.63 -11.64
C GLY A 112 -1.13 -5.41 -11.69
N VAL A 113 -1.27 -4.79 -12.87
CA VAL A 113 -2.17 -3.65 -13.11
C VAL A 113 -3.63 -4.04 -12.89
N ASP A 114 -4.07 -5.17 -13.46
CA ASP A 114 -5.44 -5.66 -13.29
C ASP A 114 -5.79 -5.89 -11.82
N ARG A 115 -4.84 -6.41 -11.04
CA ARG A 115 -5.03 -6.57 -9.60
C ARG A 115 -5.19 -5.24 -8.88
N VAL A 116 -4.44 -4.21 -9.24
CA VAL A 116 -4.62 -2.85 -8.69
C VAL A 116 -5.99 -2.30 -9.07
N ILE A 117 -6.46 -2.49 -10.31
CA ILE A 117 -7.80 -2.08 -10.75
C ILE A 117 -8.90 -2.72 -9.90
N GLU A 118 -8.76 -4.00 -9.56
CA GLU A 118 -9.71 -4.69 -8.68
C GLU A 118 -9.65 -4.13 -7.24
N GLN A 119 -8.45 -3.90 -6.75
CA GLN A 119 -8.21 -3.46 -5.36
C GLN A 119 -8.75 -2.05 -5.09
N VAL A 120 -8.52 -1.09 -5.98
CA VAL A 120 -8.94 0.31 -5.79
C VAL A 120 -10.46 0.49 -5.76
N ARG A 121 -11.22 -0.50 -6.28
CA ARG A 121 -12.68 -0.51 -6.28
C ARG A 121 -13.31 -0.98 -4.97
N GLN A 122 -12.49 -1.48 -4.03
CA GLN A 122 -12.95 -2.03 -2.76
C GLN A 122 -12.62 -1.06 -1.62
N GLY A 123 -13.43 -1.08 -0.57
CA GLY A 123 -13.17 -0.33 0.66
C GLY A 123 -14.14 0.82 0.90
N ALA A 124 -13.94 1.49 2.03
CA ALA A 124 -14.76 2.61 2.48
C ALA A 124 -14.37 3.94 1.84
N GLY A 125 -13.12 4.05 1.40
CA GLY A 125 -12.58 5.29 0.85
C GLY A 125 -11.06 5.38 0.99
N TRP A 126 -10.58 6.62 0.97
CA TRP A 126 -9.17 6.96 0.98
C TRP A 126 -8.83 7.87 2.17
N LEU A 127 -7.76 7.56 2.85
CA LEU A 127 -7.16 8.40 3.88
C LEU A 127 -5.82 8.92 3.35
N VAL A 128 -5.70 10.25 3.30
CA VAL A 128 -4.48 10.93 2.89
C VAL A 128 -3.82 11.52 4.13
N VAL A 129 -2.56 11.21 4.35
CA VAL A 129 -1.76 11.72 5.47
C VAL A 129 -0.79 12.77 4.93
N VAL A 130 -0.74 13.90 5.61
CA VAL A 130 -0.04 15.11 5.18
C VAL A 130 0.98 15.53 6.23
N SER A 131 2.15 15.98 5.80
CA SER A 131 3.08 16.73 6.63
C SER A 131 2.99 18.23 6.32
N PRO A 132 3.30 19.11 7.27
CA PRO A 132 3.31 20.57 7.02
C PRO A 132 4.25 20.96 5.87
N ASP A 133 5.39 20.31 5.81
CA ASP A 133 6.46 20.54 4.83
C ASP A 133 7.37 19.29 4.72
N SER A 134 8.56 19.44 4.09
CA SER A 134 9.58 18.41 3.91
C SER A 134 10.71 18.47 4.96
N GLU A 135 10.57 19.24 6.02
CA GLU A 135 11.57 19.28 7.09
C GLU A 135 11.69 17.90 7.76
N MET A 136 12.93 17.47 8.02
CA MET A 136 13.22 16.13 8.55
C MET A 136 12.42 15.81 9.81
N THR A 137 12.28 16.78 10.71
CA THR A 137 11.50 16.62 11.94
C THR A 137 10.04 16.29 11.65
N HIS A 138 9.40 17.04 10.75
CA HIS A 138 8.00 16.83 10.38
C HIS A 138 7.80 15.50 9.64
N LEU A 139 8.73 15.09 8.79
CA LEU A 139 8.69 13.78 8.15
C LEU A 139 8.77 12.63 9.15
N ILE A 140 9.69 12.72 10.14
CA ILE A 140 9.82 11.72 11.20
C ILE A 140 8.56 11.68 12.07
N GLU A 141 8.01 12.81 12.45
CA GLU A 141 6.79 12.90 13.27
C GLU A 141 5.59 12.32 12.52
N THR A 142 5.45 12.64 11.23
CA THR A 142 4.39 12.07 10.37
C THR A 142 4.54 10.56 10.23
N GLY A 143 5.76 10.06 10.04
CA GLY A 143 6.04 8.63 9.99
C GLY A 143 5.71 7.91 11.30
N ARG A 144 6.03 8.51 12.46
CA ARG A 144 5.67 7.95 13.78
C ARG A 144 4.16 7.94 14.01
N ALA A 145 3.45 8.98 13.58
CA ALA A 145 2.00 9.04 13.66
C ALA A 145 1.34 8.02 12.72
N PHE A 146 1.88 7.84 11.50
CA PHE A 146 1.46 6.80 10.58
C PHE A 146 1.63 5.39 11.16
N GLU A 147 2.75 5.10 11.81
CA GLU A 147 2.94 3.77 12.45
C GLU A 147 1.91 3.53 13.56
N ARG A 148 1.61 4.54 14.40
CA ARG A 148 0.55 4.43 15.40
C ARG A 148 -0.81 4.17 14.76
N LEU A 149 -1.15 4.88 13.69
CA LEU A 149 -2.35 4.62 12.90
C LEU A 149 -2.39 3.17 12.41
N PHE A 150 -1.27 2.68 11.86
CA PHE A 150 -1.16 1.34 11.32
C PHE A 150 -1.32 0.24 12.38
N LEU A 151 -0.96 0.50 13.63
CA LEU A 151 -1.18 -0.40 14.75
C LEU A 151 -2.64 -0.37 15.24
N ARG A 152 -3.29 0.80 15.23
CA ARG A 152 -4.67 0.99 15.72
C ARG A 152 -5.74 0.35 14.83
N VAL A 153 -5.53 0.29 13.52
CA VAL A 153 -6.55 -0.22 12.57
C VAL A 153 -7.03 -1.61 12.94
N ARG A 154 -6.15 -2.48 13.43
CA ARG A 154 -6.48 -3.86 13.78
C ARG A 154 -7.54 -3.96 14.88
N SER A 155 -7.47 -3.13 15.91
CA SER A 155 -8.43 -3.13 17.02
C SER A 155 -9.84 -2.72 16.61
N ARG A 156 -9.99 -2.12 15.41
CA ARG A 156 -11.26 -1.65 14.85
C ARG A 156 -11.77 -2.48 13.68
N SER A 157 -11.11 -3.59 13.37
CA SER A 157 -11.37 -4.38 12.16
C SER A 157 -11.31 -3.53 10.89
N VAL A 158 -10.46 -2.49 10.90
CA VAL A 158 -10.16 -1.64 9.75
C VAL A 158 -8.84 -2.08 9.16
N ALA A 159 -8.77 -2.19 7.85
CA ALA A 159 -7.55 -2.47 7.11
C ALA A 159 -7.10 -1.25 6.32
N MET A 160 -5.81 -1.18 6.05
CA MET A 160 -5.19 -0.15 5.22
C MET A 160 -4.28 -0.78 4.18
N HIS A 161 -4.29 -0.18 3.01
CA HIS A 161 -3.38 -0.51 1.91
C HIS A 161 -2.74 0.78 1.39
N PRO A 162 -1.44 1.03 1.65
CA PRO A 162 -0.72 2.11 1.02
C PRO A 162 -0.73 1.94 -0.50
N MET A 163 -1.20 2.96 -1.19
CA MET A 163 -1.26 3.02 -2.66
C MET A 163 -0.71 4.39 -3.08
N THR A 164 0.60 4.57 -2.83
CA THR A 164 1.32 5.84 -2.96
C THR A 164 1.89 6.09 -4.37
N GLN A 165 1.61 5.22 -5.32
CA GLN A 165 2.10 5.35 -6.70
C GLN A 165 1.92 6.75 -7.30
N PRO A 166 0.80 7.48 -7.06
CA PRO A 166 0.65 8.85 -7.55
C PRO A 166 1.69 9.83 -7.00
N LEU A 167 2.31 9.54 -5.84
CA LEU A 167 3.37 10.39 -5.27
C LEU A 167 4.75 10.13 -5.87
N GLU A 168 4.91 9.00 -6.56
CA GLU A 168 6.19 8.50 -7.10
C GLU A 168 6.30 8.72 -8.60
N GLU A 169 5.19 9.03 -9.29
CA GLU A 169 5.13 9.14 -10.74
C GLU A 169 4.59 10.50 -11.20
N GLY A 170 5.33 11.17 -12.08
CA GLY A 170 4.81 12.36 -12.76
C GLY A 170 3.74 12.00 -13.82
N PRO A 171 2.77 12.88 -14.08
CA PRO A 171 2.67 14.23 -13.53
C PRO A 171 1.96 14.29 -12.17
N TRP A 172 1.43 13.18 -11.64
CA TRP A 172 0.57 13.14 -10.45
C TRP A 172 1.29 13.58 -9.18
N SER A 173 2.58 13.27 -9.03
CA SER A 173 3.39 13.67 -7.87
C SER A 173 3.40 15.18 -7.62
N GLU A 174 3.23 15.98 -8.68
CA GLU A 174 3.17 17.44 -8.61
C GLU A 174 1.73 17.97 -8.47
N GLN A 175 0.73 17.17 -8.83
CA GLN A 175 -0.64 17.62 -8.99
C GLN A 175 -1.56 17.16 -7.86
N VAL A 176 -1.27 16.04 -7.20
CA VAL A 176 -2.20 15.38 -6.28
C VAL A 176 -2.61 16.29 -5.12
N ALA A 177 -1.68 17.03 -4.53
CA ALA A 177 -1.99 17.96 -3.44
C ALA A 177 -2.96 19.06 -3.91
N THR A 178 -2.67 19.69 -5.04
CA THR A 178 -3.51 20.76 -5.63
C THR A 178 -4.90 20.24 -6.00
N GLN A 179 -4.98 19.08 -6.64
CA GLN A 179 -6.25 18.46 -7.04
C GLN A 179 -7.14 18.07 -5.85
N LEU A 180 -6.52 17.75 -4.72
CA LEU A 180 -7.24 17.45 -3.48
C LEU A 180 -7.47 18.68 -2.60
N GLY A 181 -6.97 19.86 -2.97
CA GLY A 181 -7.07 21.10 -2.19
C GLY A 181 -6.22 21.09 -0.91
N ILE A 182 -5.14 20.32 -0.89
CA ILE A 182 -4.22 20.15 0.26
C ILE A 182 -3.10 21.18 0.15
N LYS A 183 -2.81 21.88 1.26
CA LYS A 183 -1.75 22.90 1.31
C LYS A 183 -0.39 22.34 1.71
N GLY A 184 -0.38 21.31 2.57
CA GLY A 184 0.82 20.61 3.00
C GLY A 184 1.32 19.60 1.97
N GLN A 185 2.28 18.77 2.39
CA GLN A 185 2.84 17.72 1.55
C GLN A 185 2.18 16.38 1.81
N VAL A 186 1.61 15.79 0.78
CA VAL A 186 1.02 14.44 0.85
C VAL A 186 2.13 13.42 1.04
N GLN A 187 2.11 12.69 2.15
CA GLN A 187 3.10 11.65 2.49
C GLN A 187 2.58 10.24 2.24
N PHE A 188 1.29 9.99 2.49
CA PHE A 188 0.69 8.68 2.26
C PHE A 188 -0.70 8.82 1.64
N ILE A 189 -0.97 7.96 0.67
CA ILE A 189 -2.29 7.73 0.09
C ILE A 189 -2.68 6.30 0.48
N LEU A 190 -3.72 6.17 1.30
CA LEU A 190 -4.11 4.91 1.92
C LEU A 190 -5.54 4.56 1.52
N ARG A 191 -5.71 3.45 0.84
CA ARG A 191 -7.04 2.86 0.72
C ARG A 191 -7.42 2.23 2.05
N VAL A 192 -8.60 2.53 2.57
CA VAL A 192 -9.06 2.11 3.89
C VAL A 192 -10.46 1.50 3.83
N GLY A 193 -10.76 0.63 4.79
CA GLY A 193 -12.09 0.05 4.93
C GLY A 193 -12.14 -1.05 5.98
N TYR A 194 -13.33 -1.48 6.34
CA TYR A 194 -13.51 -2.60 7.26
C TYR A 194 -13.19 -3.93 6.58
N VAL A 195 -12.76 -4.89 7.39
CA VAL A 195 -12.58 -6.30 7.00
C VAL A 195 -13.37 -7.20 7.96
N SER A 196 -13.81 -8.35 7.49
CA SER A 196 -14.51 -9.33 8.34
C SER A 196 -13.57 -10.01 9.33
N SER A 197 -12.33 -10.23 8.91
CA SER A 197 -11.27 -10.83 9.72
C SER A 197 -9.90 -10.42 9.24
N TYR A 198 -8.91 -10.51 10.13
CA TYR A 198 -7.51 -10.35 9.74
C TYR A 198 -6.89 -11.72 9.47
N PRO A 199 -6.20 -11.89 8.34
CA PRO A 199 -5.44 -13.11 8.09
C PRO A 199 -4.21 -13.19 9.01
N ASP A 200 -3.64 -14.40 9.11
CA ASP A 200 -2.45 -14.64 9.91
C ASP A 200 -1.24 -13.78 9.46
N PRO A 201 -0.34 -13.42 10.39
CA PRO A 201 0.87 -12.68 10.06
C PRO A 201 1.80 -13.51 9.16
N VAL A 202 2.19 -12.91 8.02
CA VAL A 202 3.10 -13.56 7.04
C VAL A 202 4.29 -12.68 6.67
N SER A 203 4.39 -11.49 7.26
CA SER A 203 5.48 -10.56 6.95
C SER A 203 6.79 -11.06 7.53
N LEU A 204 7.82 -11.07 6.70
CA LEU A 204 9.19 -11.37 7.14
C LEU A 204 9.69 -10.30 8.11
N ARG A 205 10.59 -10.68 9.00
CA ARG A 205 11.27 -9.78 9.92
C ARG A 205 12.76 -10.10 9.93
N MET A 206 13.56 -9.11 9.59
CA MET A 206 15.01 -9.21 9.68
C MET A 206 15.41 -9.19 11.17
N PRO A 207 16.29 -10.09 11.62
CA PRO A 207 16.83 -10.04 12.99
C PRO A 207 17.60 -8.74 13.22
N VAL A 208 17.42 -8.15 14.42
CA VAL A 208 18.05 -6.88 14.82
C VAL A 208 19.55 -6.82 14.52
N PRO A 209 20.38 -7.86 14.83
CA PRO A 209 21.82 -7.82 14.55
C PRO A 209 22.21 -7.67 13.08
N ARG A 210 21.28 -7.89 12.14
CA ARG A 210 21.58 -7.75 10.70
C ARG A 210 21.49 -6.31 10.19
N PHE A 211 20.81 -5.43 10.89
CA PHE A 211 20.66 -4.03 10.47
C PHE A 211 21.18 -3.01 11.50
N MET A 212 21.57 -3.45 12.68
CA MET A 212 22.36 -2.65 13.62
C MET A 212 23.85 -2.88 13.33
N ARG A 213 24.53 -1.81 12.95
CA ARG A 213 25.99 -1.76 12.80
C ARG A 213 26.59 -0.88 13.88
#